data_3f4c4d6e76f2a8386b4f839bbdb9cdd1
#
_entry.id   3f4c4d6e76f2a8386b4f839bbdb9cdd1
#
_cell.length_a   1.000
_cell.length_b   1.000
_cell.length_c   1.000
_cell.angle_alpha   90.00
_cell.angle_beta   90.00
_cell.angle_gamma   90.00
#
_symmetry.space_group_name_H-M   'P 1'
#
loop_
_entity.id
_entity.type
_entity.pdbx_description
1 polymer ?
#
loop_
_entity_poly.entity_id
_entity_poly.type
_entity_poly.pdbx_seq_one_letter_code
_entity_poly.pdbx_strand_id
1 'polypeptide(L)'
;MQIIDFTNPALSHTMGRTTSDSPAYQTWSFPYTQVHFHCTGTTVGARLVHHWGYGDIYLGAIIDGMQVKAPVPIDAAHDAISLTNGYPSRTDPNGTAPAERQPVDIILAEHLPNIEHDVIIFKRQDEGNAQFDMHGVLIDDEATIAAPAEPMPDRRIEFYGDSVTCGERCEAICYTGQADPDVDLSGYSNAWHSYAAVTARNLNAQAHLVSQGGASLIDGIGWFHAPDYLGLESIWDRAAYNPELGATPQWDFSRYTPHVVVVAIGQNDAHPYDFMAEDYSGGQARHWRQRYIDFVHALRRVYPNALIVLTTTILQHDPAWDCAIDEVCDTMADPRVRHFMYLRNGTATPGHPRISEQREMAMELTSYLRSFGPELWR
;
A
#
# COMPACT_ATOMS: atom_id res chain seq x y z
N MET A 1 11.75 27.48 9.34
CA MET A 1 11.33 26.11 9.75
C MET A 1 12.55 25.22 9.89
N GLN A 2 12.59 24.38 10.90
CA GLN A 2 13.60 23.36 11.10
C GLN A 2 13.19 22.02 10.44
N ILE A 3 14.19 21.25 9.99
CA ILE A 3 14.01 19.91 9.45
C ILE A 3 14.43 18.95 10.53
N ILE A 4 13.56 18.00 10.86
CA ILE A 4 13.78 16.99 11.89
C ILE A 4 14.03 15.63 11.25
N ASP A 5 15.09 14.96 11.68
CA ASP A 5 15.33 13.56 11.38
C ASP A 5 14.31 12.70 12.12
N PHE A 6 13.31 12.23 11.39
CA PHE A 6 12.24 11.38 11.92
C PHE A 6 12.65 9.92 12.10
N THR A 7 13.88 9.54 11.74
CA THR A 7 14.39 8.17 11.97
C THR A 7 14.86 7.96 13.42
N ASN A 8 15.01 9.05 14.17
CA ASN A 8 15.36 8.99 15.59
C ASN A 8 14.14 8.53 16.42
N PRO A 9 14.17 7.35 17.05
CA PRO A 9 13.03 6.80 17.80
C PRO A 9 12.65 7.61 19.05
N ALA A 10 13.51 8.53 19.51
CA ALA A 10 13.14 9.47 20.57
C ALA A 10 12.23 10.61 20.09
N LEU A 11 12.17 10.83 18.78
CA LEU A 11 11.44 11.95 18.18
C LEU A 11 10.18 11.50 17.45
N SER A 12 10.12 10.24 16.99
CA SER A 12 8.99 9.73 16.23
C SER A 12 8.90 8.21 16.22
N HIS A 13 7.72 7.68 15.85
CA HIS A 13 7.53 6.29 15.47
C HIS A 13 7.31 6.19 13.96
N THR A 14 8.03 5.30 13.29
CA THR A 14 7.85 5.03 11.86
C THR A 14 7.20 3.68 11.64
N MET A 15 6.35 3.55 10.61
CA MET A 15 5.70 2.31 10.22
C MET A 15 5.66 2.19 8.69
N GLY A 16 5.93 0.99 8.17
CA GLY A 16 5.95 0.68 6.74
C GLY A 16 7.29 0.09 6.31
N ARG A 17 7.32 -0.50 5.11
CA ARG A 17 8.58 -0.91 4.50
C ARG A 17 9.28 0.30 3.93
N THR A 18 10.50 0.55 4.39
CA THR A 18 11.33 1.66 3.93
C THR A 18 12.74 1.17 3.63
N THR A 19 13.42 1.81 2.68
CA THR A 19 14.87 1.60 2.54
C THR A 19 15.59 2.33 3.67
N SER A 20 16.77 1.85 4.01
CA SER A 20 17.67 2.48 5.01
C SER A 20 19.08 2.68 4.46
N ASP A 21 19.21 2.67 3.13
CA ASP A 21 20.52 2.66 2.47
C ASP A 21 21.20 4.05 2.49
N SER A 22 20.43 5.10 2.77
CA SER A 22 20.94 6.45 2.96
C SER A 22 20.70 6.95 4.38
N PRO A 23 21.71 7.56 5.05
CA PRO A 23 21.48 8.25 6.31
C PRO A 23 20.73 9.60 6.15
N ALA A 24 20.58 10.08 4.91
CA ALA A 24 20.00 11.39 4.62
C ALA A 24 18.48 11.33 4.36
N TYR A 25 17.94 10.15 4.05
CA TYR A 25 16.51 9.98 3.76
C TYR A 25 16.08 8.51 3.88
N GLN A 26 14.77 8.30 3.95
CA GLN A 26 14.14 6.99 3.78
C GLN A 26 13.26 7.00 2.53
N THR A 27 13.38 5.97 1.68
CA THR A 27 12.50 5.82 0.54
C THR A 27 11.18 5.16 0.97
N TRP A 28 10.06 5.84 0.68
CA TRP A 28 8.69 5.41 0.92
C TRP A 28 8.04 4.96 -0.39
N SER A 29 8.01 3.68 -0.64
CA SER A 29 7.41 3.08 -1.83
C SER A 29 5.94 2.70 -1.60
N PHE A 30 5.68 1.99 -0.53
CA PHE A 30 4.37 1.41 -0.25
C PHE A 30 3.38 2.40 0.36
N PRO A 31 2.07 2.25 0.05
CA PRO A 31 1.01 3.06 0.66
C PRO A 31 0.94 2.81 2.17
N TYR A 32 0.41 3.78 2.91
CA TYR A 32 0.29 3.77 4.36
C TYR A 32 1.63 3.82 5.13
N THR A 33 2.77 3.86 4.44
CA THR A 33 4.06 4.18 5.10
C THR A 33 3.94 5.53 5.79
N GLN A 34 4.35 5.62 7.07
CA GLN A 34 4.04 6.78 7.90
C GLN A 34 5.07 7.05 8.98
N VAL A 35 5.04 8.28 9.48
CA VAL A 35 5.72 8.74 10.69
C VAL A 35 4.71 9.37 11.65
N HIS A 36 4.80 9.06 12.93
CA HIS A 36 3.95 9.56 14.01
C HIS A 36 4.79 10.25 15.07
N PHE A 37 4.44 11.48 15.42
CA PHE A 37 5.15 12.32 16.40
C PHE A 37 4.20 13.33 17.06
N HIS A 38 4.63 13.87 18.21
CA HIS A 38 4.02 15.05 18.81
C HIS A 38 4.93 16.26 18.55
N CYS A 39 4.37 17.40 18.24
CA CYS A 39 5.12 18.66 18.10
C CYS A 39 4.32 19.84 18.62
N THR A 40 5.03 20.92 19.00
CA THR A 40 4.43 22.22 19.22
C THR A 40 4.58 23.08 17.96
N GLY A 41 4.00 24.27 17.94
CA GLY A 41 4.14 25.22 16.84
C GLY A 41 2.86 25.39 16.04
N THR A 42 2.98 26.10 14.92
CA THR A 42 1.85 26.52 14.09
C THR A 42 1.89 25.93 12.69
N THR A 43 3.00 25.28 12.33
CA THR A 43 3.25 24.77 10.98
C THR A 43 3.76 23.34 11.02
N VAL A 44 3.20 22.49 10.18
CA VAL A 44 3.62 21.09 10.00
C VAL A 44 3.78 20.80 8.50
N GLY A 45 4.88 20.16 8.15
CA GLY A 45 5.15 19.75 6.78
C GLY A 45 6.16 18.60 6.69
N ALA A 46 6.61 18.34 5.48
CA ALA A 46 7.66 17.36 5.19
C ALA A 46 8.56 17.86 4.08
N ARG A 47 9.85 17.51 4.14
CA ARG A 47 10.80 17.68 3.04
C ARG A 47 11.03 16.34 2.36
N LEU A 48 10.83 16.31 1.06
CA LEU A 48 10.99 15.08 0.27
C LEU A 48 11.51 15.36 -1.15
N VAL A 49 12.13 14.35 -1.74
CA VAL A 49 12.26 14.23 -3.19
C VAL A 49 11.19 13.26 -3.65
N HIS A 50 10.42 13.62 -4.65
CA HIS A 50 9.46 12.69 -5.23
C HIS A 50 9.95 12.17 -6.59
N HIS A 51 9.63 10.91 -6.85
CA HIS A 51 9.80 10.25 -8.13
C HIS A 51 8.38 9.95 -8.62
N TRP A 52 7.94 10.74 -9.60
CA TRP A 52 6.56 10.67 -10.07
C TRP A 52 6.38 9.54 -11.09
N GLY A 53 5.33 8.76 -10.92
CA GLY A 53 4.92 7.71 -11.82
C GLY A 53 3.68 8.11 -12.63
N TYR A 54 2.56 8.40 -11.93
CA TYR A 54 1.26 8.59 -12.57
C TYR A 54 0.30 9.42 -11.73
N GLY A 55 -0.51 10.25 -12.40
CA GLY A 55 -1.67 10.93 -11.84
C GLY A 55 -1.38 12.04 -10.83
N ASP A 56 -2.41 12.46 -10.12
CA ASP A 56 -2.33 13.47 -9.07
C ASP A 56 -1.81 12.87 -7.76
N ILE A 57 -0.74 13.44 -7.23
CA ILE A 57 -0.05 12.93 -6.05
C ILE A 57 -0.28 13.84 -4.84
N TYR A 58 -0.59 13.23 -3.71
CA TYR A 58 -0.77 13.92 -2.44
C TYR A 58 -0.02 13.24 -1.30
N LEU A 59 0.60 14.05 -0.44
CA LEU A 59 1.02 13.64 0.89
C LEU A 59 -0.16 13.81 1.85
N GLY A 60 -0.41 12.83 2.72
CA GLY A 60 -1.47 12.87 3.72
C GLY A 60 -0.95 13.12 5.12
N ALA A 61 -1.78 13.73 5.97
CA ALA A 61 -1.54 13.76 7.40
C ALA A 61 -2.83 13.64 8.21
N ILE A 62 -2.68 13.17 9.45
CA ILE A 62 -3.68 13.29 10.50
C ILE A 62 -3.09 14.23 11.54
N ILE A 63 -3.73 15.33 11.82
CA ILE A 63 -3.33 16.32 12.82
C ILE A 63 -4.48 16.47 13.81
N ASP A 64 -4.25 16.09 15.06
CA ASP A 64 -5.26 16.09 16.13
C ASP A 64 -6.54 15.32 15.73
N GLY A 65 -6.38 14.21 15.01
CA GLY A 65 -7.47 13.37 14.52
C GLY A 65 -8.16 13.90 13.25
N MET A 66 -7.78 15.06 12.74
CA MET A 66 -8.31 15.62 11.49
C MET A 66 -7.41 15.29 10.31
N GLN A 67 -7.99 14.77 9.24
CA GLN A 67 -7.24 14.45 8.02
C GLN A 67 -7.06 15.69 7.16
N VAL A 68 -5.81 15.88 6.72
CA VAL A 68 -5.43 16.89 5.73
C VAL A 68 -4.63 16.22 4.60
N LYS A 69 -4.54 16.87 3.43
CA LYS A 69 -3.67 16.47 2.34
C LYS A 69 -3.08 17.69 1.65
N ALA A 70 -1.86 17.58 1.19
CA ALA A 70 -1.21 18.59 0.38
C ALA A 70 -0.73 17.98 -0.96
N PRO A 71 -0.88 18.69 -2.10
CA PRO A 71 -0.40 18.22 -3.37
C PRO A 71 1.13 18.16 -3.37
N VAL A 72 1.69 17.10 -3.97
CA VAL A 72 3.11 17.02 -4.26
C VAL A 72 3.29 17.54 -5.69
N PRO A 73 4.08 18.60 -5.90
CA PRO A 73 4.19 19.23 -7.20
C PRO A 73 4.89 18.30 -8.20
N ILE A 74 4.36 18.23 -9.42
CA ILE A 74 4.99 17.53 -10.53
C ILE A 74 6.09 18.42 -11.10
N ASP A 75 7.29 17.89 -11.28
CA ASP A 75 8.37 18.54 -11.99
C ASP A 75 8.28 18.17 -13.48
N ALA A 76 7.61 19.03 -14.26
CA ALA A 76 7.39 18.79 -15.69
C ALA A 76 8.68 18.65 -16.51
N ALA A 77 9.83 19.14 -16.02
CA ALA A 77 11.12 19.00 -16.68
C ALA A 77 11.74 17.60 -16.51
N HIS A 78 11.43 16.95 -15.37
CA HIS A 78 11.98 15.63 -15.02
C HIS A 78 10.92 14.53 -15.08
N ASP A 79 9.64 14.91 -15.12
CA ASP A 79 8.49 14.00 -15.13
C ASP A 79 7.81 13.93 -16.50
N ALA A 80 8.55 14.23 -17.60
CA ALA A 80 8.06 14.07 -18.96
C ALA A 80 7.66 12.62 -19.21
N ILE A 81 6.38 12.41 -19.58
CA ILE A 81 5.83 11.09 -19.83
C ILE A 81 5.58 10.91 -21.30
N SER A 82 5.87 9.72 -21.79
CA SER A 82 5.26 9.16 -22.98
C SER A 82 4.13 8.22 -22.55
N LEU A 83 2.94 8.37 -23.13
CA LEU A 83 1.88 7.39 -22.98
C LEU A 83 2.10 6.26 -23.98
N THR A 84 2.55 5.11 -23.51
CA THR A 84 2.61 3.91 -24.33
C THR A 84 1.38 3.05 -24.01
N ASN A 85 0.53 2.82 -25.02
CA ASN A 85 -0.72 2.07 -24.86
C ASN A 85 -1.69 2.62 -23.79
N GLY A 86 -1.70 3.94 -23.57
CA GLY A 86 -2.57 4.57 -22.56
C GLY A 86 -2.01 4.53 -21.15
N TYR A 87 -0.85 3.94 -20.93
CA TYR A 87 -0.15 3.94 -19.65
C TYR A 87 1.07 4.85 -19.68
N PRO A 88 1.33 5.60 -18.60
CA PRO A 88 2.53 6.42 -18.50
C PRO A 88 3.76 5.53 -18.47
N SER A 89 4.66 5.74 -19.43
CA SER A 89 6.01 5.21 -19.37
C SER A 89 6.99 6.38 -19.39
N ARG A 90 8.01 6.33 -18.54
CA ARG A 90 9.14 7.25 -18.64
C ARG A 90 9.96 6.85 -19.86
N THR A 91 9.80 7.57 -20.94
CA THR A 91 10.77 7.51 -22.01
C THR A 91 11.73 8.67 -21.86
N ASP A 92 12.92 8.43 -21.32
CA ASP A 92 14.09 9.17 -21.77
C ASP A 92 14.62 8.45 -23.03
N PRO A 93 14.36 8.96 -24.24
CA PRO A 93 14.82 8.33 -25.46
C PRO A 93 16.34 8.36 -25.58
N ASN A 94 17.06 9.05 -24.70
CA ASN A 94 18.51 9.23 -24.72
C ASN A 94 19.25 8.47 -23.61
N GLY A 95 18.54 7.78 -22.68
CA GLY A 95 19.18 7.00 -21.62
C GLY A 95 20.06 7.83 -20.68
N THR A 96 19.79 9.13 -20.55
CA THR A 96 20.46 9.96 -19.55
C THR A 96 19.92 9.60 -18.17
N ALA A 97 20.82 9.35 -17.23
CA ALA A 97 20.43 9.16 -15.84
C ALA A 97 19.50 10.31 -15.40
N PRO A 98 18.44 10.04 -14.62
CA PRO A 98 17.55 11.10 -14.14
C PRO A 98 18.40 12.20 -13.50
N ALA A 99 18.16 13.46 -13.90
CA ALA A 99 18.83 14.59 -13.28
C ALA A 99 18.56 14.53 -11.76
N GLU A 100 19.57 14.91 -10.98
CA GLU A 100 19.46 14.92 -9.51
C GLU A 100 18.30 15.84 -9.10
N ARG A 101 17.23 15.24 -8.60
CA ARG A 101 16.03 15.96 -8.16
C ARG A 101 16.34 16.71 -6.87
N GLN A 102 15.83 17.93 -6.78
CA GLN A 102 15.98 18.73 -5.56
C GLN A 102 14.85 18.43 -4.58
N PRO A 103 15.13 18.37 -3.28
CA PRO A 103 14.10 18.27 -2.26
C PRO A 103 13.11 19.43 -2.32
N VAL A 104 11.82 19.13 -2.11
CA VAL A 104 10.75 20.11 -2.01
C VAL A 104 10.13 20.07 -0.62
N ASP A 105 9.66 21.21 -0.15
CA ASP A 105 8.95 21.38 1.10
C ASP A 105 7.44 21.33 0.85
N ILE A 106 6.78 20.35 1.46
CA ILE A 106 5.34 20.17 1.39
C ILE A 106 4.74 20.62 2.72
N ILE A 107 4.01 21.71 2.72
CA ILE A 107 3.32 22.22 3.91
C ILE A 107 1.95 21.55 4.00
N LEU A 108 1.71 20.84 5.09
CA LEU A 108 0.48 20.10 5.37
C LEU A 108 -0.53 20.94 6.16
N ALA A 109 -0.05 21.78 7.07
CA ALA A 109 -0.87 22.72 7.80
C ALA A 109 -0.07 23.95 8.20
N GLU A 110 -0.75 25.11 8.23
CA GLU A 110 -0.24 26.40 8.71
C GLU A 110 -1.30 27.06 9.61
N HIS A 111 -0.86 27.99 10.43
CA HIS A 111 -1.74 28.74 11.33
C HIS A 111 -2.47 27.87 12.36
N LEU A 112 -1.89 26.73 12.73
CA LEU A 112 -2.38 25.93 13.85
C LEU A 112 -2.23 26.76 15.15
N PRO A 113 -3.03 26.46 16.20
CA PRO A 113 -2.75 26.98 17.53
C PRO A 113 -1.33 26.59 17.98
N ASN A 114 -0.62 27.47 18.68
CA ASN A 114 0.71 27.11 19.21
C ASN A 114 0.58 26.29 20.51
N ILE A 115 0.18 25.04 20.36
CA ILE A 115 0.03 24.02 21.42
C ILE A 115 0.73 22.73 20.98
N GLU A 116 0.69 21.69 21.79
CA GLU A 116 1.10 20.37 21.36
C GLU A 116 0.06 19.74 20.42
N HIS A 117 0.54 19.19 19.30
CA HIS A 117 -0.24 18.50 18.27
C HIS A 117 0.17 17.04 18.17
N ASP A 118 -0.78 16.15 17.96
CA ASP A 118 -0.59 14.76 17.57
C ASP A 118 -0.60 14.65 16.05
N VAL A 119 0.52 14.23 15.44
CA VAL A 119 0.73 14.30 14.00
C VAL A 119 1.17 12.96 13.43
N ILE A 120 0.41 12.45 12.44
CA ILE A 120 0.82 11.35 11.59
C ILE A 120 0.94 11.87 10.17
N ILE A 121 2.11 11.76 9.55
CA ILE A 121 2.31 12.02 8.11
C ILE A 121 2.41 10.66 7.41
N PHE A 122 1.67 10.46 6.33
CA PHE A 122 1.62 9.17 5.65
C PHE A 122 1.55 9.28 4.13
N LYS A 123 2.07 8.23 3.45
CA LYS A 123 1.97 8.06 2.01
C LYS A 123 0.57 7.56 1.64
N ARG A 124 -0.13 8.29 0.76
CA ARG A 124 -1.52 8.01 0.40
C ARG A 124 -1.67 6.93 -0.68
N GLN A 125 -0.72 6.87 -1.61
CA GLN A 125 -0.79 6.12 -2.85
C GLN A 125 0.35 5.12 -2.96
N ASP A 126 0.25 4.16 -3.87
CA ASP A 126 1.29 3.16 -4.15
C ASP A 126 2.46 3.73 -4.96
N GLU A 127 3.45 2.89 -5.27
CA GLU A 127 4.65 3.30 -6.01
C GLU A 127 4.38 3.52 -7.50
N GLY A 128 3.31 2.94 -8.06
CA GLY A 128 2.86 3.22 -9.41
C GLY A 128 2.49 4.69 -9.60
N ASN A 129 1.93 5.34 -8.56
CA ASN A 129 1.67 6.76 -8.55
C ASN A 129 2.93 7.58 -8.23
N ALA A 130 3.64 7.25 -7.14
CA ALA A 130 4.85 7.96 -6.73
C ALA A 130 5.68 7.18 -5.72
N GLN A 131 6.99 7.49 -5.70
CA GLN A 131 7.93 7.11 -4.66
C GLN A 131 8.44 8.38 -3.98
N PHE A 132 8.63 8.38 -2.66
CA PHE A 132 9.15 9.52 -1.92
C PHE A 132 10.46 9.16 -1.22
N ASP A 133 11.51 9.97 -1.45
CA ASP A 133 12.67 9.99 -0.57
C ASP A 133 12.40 11.04 0.51
N MET A 134 12.00 10.58 1.69
CA MET A 134 11.64 11.42 2.83
C MET A 134 12.90 11.87 3.57
N HIS A 135 13.19 13.18 3.51
CA HIS A 135 14.37 13.79 4.11
C HIS A 135 14.12 14.28 5.54
N GLY A 136 12.89 14.54 5.93
CA GLY A 136 12.56 15.00 7.28
C GLY A 136 11.15 15.54 7.39
N VAL A 137 10.71 15.73 8.63
CA VAL A 137 9.50 16.50 8.95
C VAL A 137 9.88 17.97 9.18
N LEU A 138 8.98 18.86 8.84
CA LEU A 138 9.14 20.31 8.95
C LEU A 138 8.23 20.85 10.05
N ILE A 139 8.80 21.61 10.98
CA ILE A 139 8.08 22.33 12.04
C ILE A 139 8.68 23.73 12.20
N ASP A 140 8.04 24.60 12.98
CA ASP A 140 8.57 25.95 13.27
C ASP A 140 9.94 25.89 13.98
N ASP A 141 10.79 26.91 13.83
CA ASP A 141 12.16 26.93 14.38
C ASP A 141 12.20 26.79 15.91
N GLU A 142 11.21 27.34 16.61
CA GLU A 142 11.11 27.30 18.08
C GLU A 142 10.24 26.12 18.59
N ALA A 143 9.73 25.28 17.68
CA ALA A 143 8.89 24.15 18.02
C ALA A 143 9.69 22.99 18.63
N THR A 144 9.04 22.26 19.52
CA THR A 144 9.58 21.00 20.07
C THR A 144 8.95 19.80 19.38
N ILE A 145 9.64 18.67 19.36
CA ILE A 145 9.17 17.41 18.83
C ILE A 145 9.56 16.27 19.76
N ALA A 146 8.69 15.27 19.88
CA ALA A 146 8.93 14.05 20.63
C ALA A 146 8.14 12.89 20.00
N ALA A 147 8.61 11.65 20.21
CA ALA A 147 7.82 10.47 19.91
C ALA A 147 6.57 10.43 20.82
N PRO A 148 5.44 9.86 20.34
CA PRO A 148 4.30 9.58 21.20
C PRO A 148 4.70 8.78 22.44
N ALA A 149 4.12 9.13 23.59
CA ALA A 149 4.43 8.45 24.85
C ALA A 149 3.97 6.98 24.85
N GLU A 150 2.88 6.68 24.14
CA GLU A 150 2.41 5.32 23.96
C GLU A 150 3.33 4.57 22.98
N PRO A 151 3.82 3.38 23.34
CA PRO A 151 4.63 2.59 22.43
C PRO A 151 3.84 2.13 21.21
N MET A 152 4.55 1.82 20.13
CA MET A 152 3.92 1.18 18.97
C MET A 152 3.25 -0.13 19.36
N PRO A 153 2.10 -0.46 18.77
CA PRO A 153 1.42 -1.73 19.04
C PRO A 153 2.32 -2.95 18.82
N ASP A 154 2.25 -3.95 19.70
CA ASP A 154 2.99 -5.21 19.53
C ASP A 154 2.41 -6.08 18.40
N ARG A 155 1.09 -5.96 18.13
CA ARG A 155 0.42 -6.69 17.06
C ARG A 155 0.90 -6.20 15.70
N ARG A 156 1.12 -7.12 14.77
CA ARG A 156 1.66 -6.81 13.44
C ARG A 156 0.92 -7.58 12.38
N ILE A 157 0.48 -6.87 11.34
CA ILE A 157 -0.20 -7.44 10.17
C ILE A 157 0.56 -6.98 8.93
N GLU A 158 0.79 -7.89 7.99
CA GLU A 158 1.28 -7.52 6.67
C GLU A 158 0.25 -7.89 5.61
N PHE A 159 -0.05 -6.94 4.74
CA PHE A 159 -1.01 -7.11 3.66
C PHE A 159 -0.28 -7.13 2.33
N TYR A 160 -0.57 -8.13 1.52
CA TYR A 160 -0.18 -8.22 0.12
C TYR A 160 -1.43 -8.08 -0.74
N GLY A 161 -1.40 -7.20 -1.74
CA GLY A 161 -2.60 -6.97 -2.54
C GLY A 161 -2.43 -5.97 -3.66
N ASP A 162 -3.55 -5.56 -4.21
CA ASP A 162 -3.66 -4.67 -5.35
C ASP A 162 -4.25 -3.29 -4.97
N SER A 163 -4.91 -2.64 -5.94
CA SER A 163 -5.54 -1.32 -5.80
C SER A 163 -6.53 -1.22 -4.63
N VAL A 164 -7.25 -2.32 -4.34
CA VAL A 164 -8.21 -2.33 -3.22
C VAL A 164 -7.48 -2.24 -1.89
N THR A 165 -6.35 -2.92 -1.75
CA THR A 165 -5.48 -2.84 -0.57
C THR A 165 -4.77 -1.49 -0.47
N CYS A 166 -4.41 -0.88 -1.60
CA CYS A 166 -3.86 0.49 -1.64
C CYS A 166 -4.89 1.56 -1.21
N GLY A 167 -6.18 1.25 -1.24
CA GLY A 167 -7.25 2.24 -1.07
C GLY A 167 -7.37 3.19 -2.27
N GLU A 168 -7.08 2.68 -3.49
CA GLU A 168 -7.23 3.48 -4.70
C GLU A 168 -8.65 3.98 -4.86
N ARG A 169 -8.77 5.24 -5.31
CA ARG A 169 -10.03 5.91 -5.65
C ARG A 169 -11.12 5.88 -4.56
N CYS A 170 -10.73 5.48 -3.32
CA CYS A 170 -11.71 5.26 -2.24
C CYS A 170 -12.44 6.54 -1.80
N GLU A 171 -11.86 7.73 -2.00
CA GLU A 171 -12.50 9.03 -1.71
C GLU A 171 -13.46 9.49 -2.81
N ALA A 172 -13.53 8.82 -3.96
CA ALA A 172 -14.48 9.16 -5.04
C ALA A 172 -15.90 8.65 -4.72
N ILE A 173 -16.45 9.08 -3.58
CA ILE A 173 -17.67 8.55 -2.95
C ILE A 173 -18.95 8.68 -3.79
N CYS A 174 -18.98 9.60 -4.78
CA CYS A 174 -20.09 9.74 -5.69
C CYS A 174 -20.27 8.54 -6.62
N TYR A 175 -19.27 7.66 -6.73
CA TYR A 175 -19.30 6.44 -7.53
C TYR A 175 -19.42 5.17 -6.70
N THR A 176 -19.91 5.25 -5.46
CA THR A 176 -20.13 4.06 -4.60
C THR A 176 -21.08 3.07 -5.29
N GLY A 177 -20.67 1.78 -5.38
CA GLY A 177 -21.42 0.71 -6.04
C GLY A 177 -21.52 0.85 -7.58
N GLN A 178 -20.68 1.68 -8.19
CA GLN A 178 -20.68 1.96 -9.62
C GLN A 178 -19.31 1.67 -10.24
N ALA A 179 -19.30 1.44 -11.56
CA ALA A 179 -18.05 1.37 -12.31
C ALA A 179 -17.29 2.70 -12.21
N ASP A 180 -15.98 2.63 -12.25
CA ASP A 180 -15.17 3.83 -12.33
C ASP A 180 -15.40 4.54 -13.66
N PRO A 181 -15.57 5.88 -13.66
CA PRO A 181 -15.65 6.65 -14.90
C PRO A 181 -14.30 6.67 -15.61
N ASP A 182 -14.33 6.92 -16.92
CA ASP A 182 -13.12 7.11 -17.74
C ASP A 182 -12.54 8.52 -17.54
N VAL A 183 -12.08 8.78 -16.30
CA VAL A 183 -11.37 10.00 -15.91
C VAL A 183 -10.31 9.64 -14.86
N ASP A 184 -9.28 10.48 -14.72
CA ASP A 184 -8.28 10.30 -13.67
C ASP A 184 -8.90 10.51 -12.28
N LEU A 185 -8.87 9.46 -11.46
CA LEU A 185 -9.30 9.46 -10.08
C LEU A 185 -8.13 9.23 -9.09
N SER A 186 -6.88 9.29 -9.55
CA SER A 186 -5.69 9.03 -8.72
C SER A 186 -5.65 9.91 -7.47
N GLY A 187 -6.02 11.18 -7.58
CA GLY A 187 -6.09 12.12 -6.46
C GLY A 187 -7.10 11.78 -5.36
N TYR A 188 -8.02 10.82 -5.63
CA TYR A 188 -8.97 10.28 -4.67
C TYR A 188 -8.48 8.99 -3.98
N SER A 189 -7.27 8.55 -4.28
CA SER A 189 -6.64 7.40 -3.61
C SER A 189 -6.18 7.76 -2.22
N ASN A 190 -6.45 6.89 -1.23
CA ASN A 190 -6.10 7.16 0.15
C ASN A 190 -5.97 5.88 0.98
N ALA A 191 -4.73 5.44 1.20
CA ALA A 191 -4.42 4.26 1.97
C ALA A 191 -4.92 4.31 3.42
N TRP A 192 -5.10 5.51 4.01
CA TRP A 192 -5.66 5.65 5.35
C TRP A 192 -7.06 5.05 5.48
N HIS A 193 -7.84 5.10 4.42
CA HIS A 193 -9.20 4.57 4.36
C HIS A 193 -9.30 3.16 3.77
N SER A 194 -8.18 2.55 3.35
CA SER A 194 -8.22 1.17 2.86
C SER A 194 -8.68 0.20 3.95
N TYR A 195 -9.35 -0.88 3.56
CA TYR A 195 -9.78 -1.91 4.49
C TYR A 195 -8.62 -2.45 5.33
N ALA A 196 -7.44 -2.55 4.73
CA ALA A 196 -6.23 -3.05 5.40
C ALA A 196 -5.80 -2.12 6.55
N ALA A 197 -5.66 -0.82 6.27
CA ALA A 197 -5.30 0.17 7.26
C ALA A 197 -6.37 0.32 8.36
N VAL A 198 -7.65 0.28 7.99
CA VAL A 198 -8.77 0.35 8.97
C VAL A 198 -8.80 -0.91 9.84
N THR A 199 -8.58 -2.11 9.27
CA THR A 199 -8.50 -3.37 10.04
C THR A 199 -7.36 -3.31 11.05
N ALA A 200 -6.18 -2.85 10.64
CA ALA A 200 -5.03 -2.72 11.53
C ALA A 200 -5.34 -1.78 12.72
N ARG A 201 -5.90 -0.60 12.45
CA ARG A 201 -6.30 0.33 13.53
C ARG A 201 -7.37 -0.26 14.46
N ASN A 202 -8.38 -0.95 13.91
CA ASN A 202 -9.42 -1.62 14.70
C ASN A 202 -8.88 -2.71 15.63
N LEU A 203 -7.74 -3.32 15.27
CA LEU A 203 -7.08 -4.38 16.03
C LEU A 203 -5.94 -3.85 16.92
N ASN A 204 -5.69 -2.54 16.91
CA ASN A 204 -4.52 -1.92 17.52
C ASN A 204 -3.24 -2.65 17.09
N ALA A 205 -2.98 -2.65 15.78
CA ALA A 205 -1.85 -3.35 15.16
C ALA A 205 -1.06 -2.42 14.24
N GLN A 206 0.23 -2.64 14.16
CA GLN A 206 1.07 -2.12 13.09
C GLN A 206 0.67 -2.79 11.77
N ALA A 207 0.83 -2.09 10.65
CA ALA A 207 0.54 -2.65 9.33
C ALA A 207 1.59 -2.27 8.29
N HIS A 208 2.00 -3.24 7.49
CA HIS A 208 2.66 -3.00 6.21
C HIS A 208 1.68 -3.34 5.08
N LEU A 209 1.47 -2.41 4.16
CA LEU A 209 0.65 -2.61 2.96
C LEU A 209 1.59 -2.79 1.76
N VAL A 210 1.96 -4.02 1.48
CA VAL A 210 2.79 -4.40 0.32
C VAL A 210 1.85 -4.60 -0.86
N SER A 211 1.44 -3.49 -1.46
CA SER A 211 0.37 -3.49 -2.46
C SER A 211 0.63 -2.49 -3.58
N GLN A 212 0.15 -2.84 -4.77
CA GLN A 212 0.27 -2.05 -5.99
C GLN A 212 -1.00 -2.14 -6.82
N GLY A 213 -1.54 -0.99 -7.21
CA GLY A 213 -2.68 -0.91 -8.11
C GLY A 213 -2.43 -1.64 -9.43
N GLY A 214 -3.40 -2.46 -9.84
CA GLY A 214 -3.31 -3.25 -11.05
C GLY A 214 -2.42 -4.49 -10.97
N ALA A 215 -1.75 -4.75 -9.86
CA ALA A 215 -0.94 -5.94 -9.72
C ALA A 215 -1.81 -7.22 -9.72
N SER A 216 -1.34 -8.23 -10.44
CA SER A 216 -1.78 -9.62 -10.39
C SER A 216 -0.91 -10.40 -9.39
N LEU A 217 -1.17 -11.70 -9.24
CA LEU A 217 -0.29 -12.60 -8.52
C LEU A 217 1.02 -12.83 -9.27
N ILE A 218 0.92 -13.14 -10.57
CA ILE A 218 2.03 -13.53 -11.43
C ILE A 218 2.38 -12.43 -12.44
N ASP A 219 3.64 -12.37 -12.86
CA ASP A 219 4.08 -11.47 -13.93
C ASP A 219 3.45 -11.83 -15.28
N GLY A 220 3.43 -10.87 -16.19
CA GLY A 220 2.95 -11.04 -17.57
C GLY A 220 1.45 -10.87 -17.76
N ILE A 221 0.68 -10.65 -16.68
CA ILE A 221 -0.76 -10.36 -16.70
C ILE A 221 -1.08 -9.23 -15.71
N GLY A 222 -2.34 -8.79 -15.67
CA GLY A 222 -2.76 -7.67 -14.81
C GLY A 222 -2.67 -6.33 -15.54
N TRP A 223 -2.45 -5.24 -14.78
CA TRP A 223 -2.51 -3.89 -15.32
C TRP A 223 -1.25 -3.06 -15.02
N PHE A 224 -0.50 -3.44 -14.00
CA PHE A 224 0.67 -2.66 -13.57
C PHE A 224 1.88 -2.93 -14.45
N HIS A 225 2.58 -1.86 -14.85
CA HIS A 225 3.84 -1.89 -15.59
C HIS A 225 3.75 -2.52 -16.99
N ALA A 226 2.71 -2.14 -17.78
CA ALA A 226 2.62 -2.57 -19.18
C ALA A 226 3.85 -2.12 -19.99
N PRO A 227 4.37 -2.90 -20.97
CA PRO A 227 3.81 -4.17 -21.45
C PRO A 227 4.28 -5.42 -20.70
N ASP A 228 5.25 -5.30 -19.80
CA ASP A 228 5.89 -6.45 -19.15
C ASP A 228 5.10 -6.98 -17.95
N TYR A 229 4.12 -6.21 -17.47
CA TYR A 229 3.25 -6.49 -16.33
C TYR A 229 3.97 -7.15 -15.15
N LEU A 230 4.09 -6.42 -14.04
CA LEU A 230 4.68 -6.91 -12.79
C LEU A 230 3.58 -7.32 -11.81
N GLY A 231 3.66 -8.57 -11.34
CA GLY A 231 2.79 -9.14 -10.33
C GLY A 231 3.41 -9.13 -8.93
N LEU A 232 2.66 -9.61 -7.95
CA LEU A 232 3.14 -9.75 -6.58
C LEU A 232 4.40 -10.61 -6.49
N GLU A 233 4.58 -11.59 -7.37
CA GLU A 233 5.78 -12.45 -7.37
C GLU A 233 7.09 -11.66 -7.57
N SER A 234 7.03 -10.47 -8.20
CA SER A 234 8.18 -9.57 -8.37
C SER A 234 8.20 -8.41 -7.37
N ILE A 235 7.12 -8.19 -6.61
CA ILE A 235 6.95 -7.05 -5.69
C ILE A 235 7.16 -7.46 -4.23
N TRP A 236 6.72 -8.65 -3.83
CA TRP A 236 6.50 -9.04 -2.44
C TRP A 236 7.73 -8.99 -1.53
N ASP A 237 8.92 -9.23 -2.09
CA ASP A 237 10.18 -9.28 -1.36
C ASP A 237 11.02 -8.00 -1.52
N ARG A 238 10.41 -6.91 -1.98
CA ARG A 238 11.09 -5.64 -2.26
C ARG A 238 10.80 -4.59 -1.20
N ALA A 239 11.75 -3.66 -1.02
CA ALA A 239 11.56 -2.42 -0.27
C ALA A 239 11.13 -1.26 -1.18
N ALA A 240 11.46 -1.32 -2.47
CA ALA A 240 10.98 -0.51 -3.58
C ALA A 240 10.93 -1.41 -4.82
N TYR A 241 9.90 -1.30 -5.66
CA TYR A 241 9.64 -2.33 -6.68
C TYR A 241 9.39 -1.82 -8.09
N ASN A 242 9.13 -0.53 -8.28
CA ASN A 242 8.93 0.03 -9.62
C ASN A 242 10.28 0.36 -10.28
N PRO A 243 10.74 -0.42 -11.27
CA PRO A 243 12.04 -0.21 -11.89
C PRO A 243 12.14 1.11 -12.65
N GLU A 244 11.01 1.71 -13.04
CA GLU A 244 11.01 3.02 -13.71
C GLU A 244 11.34 4.18 -12.75
N LEU A 245 11.14 4.01 -11.44
CA LEU A 245 11.40 5.04 -10.45
C LEU A 245 12.78 4.92 -9.80
N GLY A 246 13.48 3.81 -10.00
CA GLY A 246 14.83 3.63 -9.47
C GLY A 246 15.20 2.20 -9.15
N ALA A 247 16.12 2.03 -8.20
CA ALA A 247 16.55 0.71 -7.75
C ALA A 247 15.42 -0.02 -7.00
N THR A 248 15.38 -1.34 -7.17
CA THR A 248 14.39 -2.22 -6.51
C THR A 248 15.06 -3.13 -5.46
N PRO A 249 15.53 -2.57 -4.33
CA PRO A 249 16.27 -3.31 -3.31
C PRO A 249 15.37 -4.35 -2.65
N GLN A 250 15.98 -5.43 -2.19
CA GLN A 250 15.29 -6.47 -1.42
C GLN A 250 14.89 -5.95 -0.04
N TRP A 251 13.76 -6.44 0.47
CA TRP A 251 13.33 -6.21 1.84
C TRP A 251 14.06 -7.14 2.81
N ASP A 252 14.55 -6.58 3.90
CA ASP A 252 15.07 -7.37 5.02
C ASP A 252 13.91 -7.82 5.93
N PHE A 253 13.45 -9.04 5.76
CA PHE A 253 12.34 -9.63 6.53
C PHE A 253 12.60 -9.72 8.04
N SER A 254 13.85 -9.61 8.49
CA SER A 254 14.17 -9.58 9.93
C SER A 254 13.69 -8.31 10.63
N ARG A 255 13.42 -7.22 9.86
CA ARG A 255 12.97 -5.93 10.39
C ARG A 255 11.50 -5.93 10.83
N TYR A 256 10.71 -6.88 10.34
CA TYR A 256 9.28 -6.94 10.64
C TYR A 256 8.76 -8.37 10.55
N THR A 257 8.28 -8.91 11.67
CA THR A 257 7.69 -10.25 11.74
C THR A 257 6.20 -10.13 12.06
N PRO A 258 5.30 -10.31 11.09
CA PRO A 258 3.87 -10.22 11.29
C PRO A 258 3.31 -11.46 12.01
N HIS A 259 2.28 -11.27 12.83
CA HIS A 259 1.47 -12.35 13.39
C HIS A 259 0.46 -12.85 12.35
N VAL A 260 0.01 -11.95 11.48
CA VAL A 260 -0.98 -12.23 10.41
C VAL A 260 -0.44 -11.69 9.10
N VAL A 261 -0.55 -12.49 8.06
CA VAL A 261 -0.34 -12.09 6.66
C VAL A 261 -1.68 -12.22 5.95
N VAL A 262 -2.14 -11.16 5.29
CA VAL A 262 -3.34 -11.18 4.44
C VAL A 262 -2.92 -11.03 2.99
N VAL A 263 -3.29 -11.97 2.13
CA VAL A 263 -3.05 -11.90 0.68
C VAL A 263 -4.39 -11.72 0.00
N ALA A 264 -4.64 -10.52 -0.52
CA ALA A 264 -5.87 -10.14 -1.20
C ALA A 264 -5.56 -9.89 -2.69
N ILE A 265 -5.65 -10.95 -3.49
CA ILE A 265 -5.24 -10.94 -4.89
C ILE A 265 -6.08 -11.94 -5.71
N GLY A 266 -6.16 -11.73 -7.02
CA GLY A 266 -6.86 -12.61 -7.97
C GLY A 266 -7.74 -11.86 -8.96
N GLN A 267 -8.29 -10.70 -8.58
CA GLN A 267 -9.20 -9.96 -9.44
C GLN A 267 -8.53 -9.30 -10.66
N ASN A 268 -7.27 -8.88 -10.57
CA ASN A 268 -6.51 -8.35 -11.72
C ASN A 268 -5.97 -9.44 -12.64
N ASP A 269 -5.87 -10.66 -12.15
CA ASP A 269 -5.36 -11.83 -12.88
C ASP A 269 -6.30 -12.23 -14.03
N ALA A 270 -7.55 -11.75 -14.03
CA ALA A 270 -8.50 -11.87 -15.12
C ALA A 270 -8.16 -11.00 -16.35
N HIS A 271 -7.14 -10.15 -16.29
CA HIS A 271 -6.73 -9.31 -17.42
C HIS A 271 -5.42 -9.80 -18.04
N PRO A 272 -5.30 -9.86 -19.38
CA PRO A 272 -6.29 -9.40 -20.38
C PRO A 272 -7.40 -10.43 -20.70
N TYR A 273 -7.38 -11.57 -20.06
CA TYR A 273 -8.24 -12.70 -20.38
C TYR A 273 -8.56 -13.51 -19.12
N ASP A 274 -9.86 -13.70 -18.84
CA ASP A 274 -10.32 -14.43 -17.65
C ASP A 274 -10.24 -15.96 -17.85
N PHE A 275 -9.01 -16.46 -17.84
CA PHE A 275 -8.72 -17.88 -18.03
C PHE A 275 -9.28 -18.78 -16.91
N MET A 276 -9.51 -18.23 -15.72
CA MET A 276 -10.05 -19.01 -14.61
C MET A 276 -11.54 -19.30 -14.83
N ALA A 277 -12.30 -18.29 -15.28
CA ALA A 277 -13.72 -18.44 -15.60
C ALA A 277 -13.93 -19.30 -16.86
N GLU A 278 -13.09 -19.15 -17.89
CA GLU A 278 -13.30 -19.79 -19.18
C GLU A 278 -12.77 -21.24 -19.24
N ASP A 279 -11.64 -21.55 -18.62
CA ASP A 279 -11.07 -22.90 -18.59
C ASP A 279 -10.40 -23.19 -17.23
N TYR A 280 -11.20 -23.40 -16.21
CA TYR A 280 -10.75 -23.67 -14.85
C TYR A 280 -9.76 -24.83 -14.74
N SER A 281 -9.93 -25.86 -15.56
CA SER A 281 -9.02 -27.03 -15.63
C SER A 281 -7.86 -26.86 -16.60
N GLY A 282 -7.78 -25.74 -17.29
CA GLY A 282 -6.76 -25.41 -18.28
C GLY A 282 -5.36 -25.27 -17.74
N GLY A 283 -4.41 -25.20 -18.65
CA GLY A 283 -2.99 -25.09 -18.31
C GLY A 283 -2.67 -23.81 -17.54
N GLN A 284 -3.27 -22.69 -17.94
CA GLN A 284 -3.03 -21.37 -17.34
C GLN A 284 -3.61 -21.28 -15.93
N ALA A 285 -4.84 -21.78 -15.72
CA ALA A 285 -5.46 -21.83 -14.41
C ALA A 285 -4.70 -22.75 -13.43
N ARG A 286 -4.20 -23.91 -13.91
CA ARG A 286 -3.33 -24.77 -13.09
C ARG A 286 -1.99 -24.10 -12.76
N HIS A 287 -1.40 -23.41 -13.74
CA HIS A 287 -0.15 -22.67 -13.53
C HIS A 287 -0.32 -21.60 -12.45
N TRP A 288 -1.40 -20.82 -12.51
CA TRP A 288 -1.70 -19.78 -11.51
C TRP A 288 -1.84 -20.37 -10.09
N ARG A 289 -2.62 -21.45 -9.92
CA ARG A 289 -2.75 -22.12 -8.62
C ARG A 289 -1.40 -22.62 -8.09
N GLN A 290 -0.56 -23.18 -8.97
CA GLN A 290 0.79 -23.61 -8.57
C GLN A 290 1.65 -22.41 -8.13
N ARG A 291 1.62 -21.29 -8.86
CA ARG A 291 2.36 -20.09 -8.48
C ARG A 291 1.86 -19.52 -7.16
N TYR A 292 0.56 -19.60 -6.89
CA TYR A 292 0.02 -19.18 -5.59
C TYR A 292 0.51 -20.07 -4.45
N ILE A 293 0.53 -21.39 -4.65
CA ILE A 293 1.13 -22.35 -3.69
C ILE A 293 2.61 -21.99 -3.44
N ASP A 294 3.37 -21.74 -4.49
CA ASP A 294 4.78 -21.36 -4.39
C ASP A 294 4.97 -20.05 -3.61
N PHE A 295 4.09 -19.09 -3.83
CA PHE A 295 4.08 -17.80 -3.12
C PHE A 295 3.75 -17.97 -1.64
N VAL A 296 2.72 -18.76 -1.30
CA VAL A 296 2.39 -19.06 0.11
C VAL A 296 3.52 -19.80 0.79
N HIS A 297 4.20 -20.72 0.12
CA HIS A 297 5.41 -21.37 0.63
C HIS A 297 6.56 -20.36 0.85
N ALA A 298 6.71 -19.37 -0.02
CA ALA A 298 7.71 -18.34 0.15
C ALA A 298 7.40 -17.47 1.41
N LEU A 299 6.16 -17.07 1.59
CA LEU A 299 5.70 -16.37 2.79
C LEU A 299 5.90 -17.21 4.06
N ARG A 300 5.56 -18.51 4.02
CA ARG A 300 5.75 -19.42 5.15
C ARG A 300 7.22 -19.59 5.55
N ARG A 301 8.16 -19.56 4.58
CA ARG A 301 9.60 -19.63 4.87
C ARG A 301 10.10 -18.42 5.65
N VAL A 302 9.60 -17.20 5.32
CA VAL A 302 10.03 -15.96 5.99
C VAL A 302 9.22 -15.67 7.26
N TYR A 303 7.97 -16.17 7.33
CA TYR A 303 7.04 -15.98 8.45
C TYR A 303 6.49 -17.33 8.96
N PRO A 304 7.32 -18.14 9.61
CA PRO A 304 6.98 -19.54 9.94
C PRO A 304 5.76 -19.69 10.86
N ASN A 305 5.46 -18.69 11.66
CA ASN A 305 4.40 -18.72 12.66
C ASN A 305 3.17 -17.88 12.31
N ALA A 306 3.18 -17.10 11.23
CA ALA A 306 2.07 -16.22 10.88
C ALA A 306 0.80 -17.01 10.50
N LEU A 307 -0.36 -16.49 10.89
CA LEU A 307 -1.61 -16.87 10.22
C LEU A 307 -1.59 -16.24 8.82
N ILE A 308 -1.71 -17.04 7.77
CA ILE A 308 -1.81 -16.57 6.39
C ILE A 308 -3.28 -16.66 5.96
N VAL A 309 -3.88 -15.53 5.63
CA VAL A 309 -5.26 -15.41 5.17
C VAL A 309 -5.23 -15.06 3.70
N LEU A 310 -5.74 -15.97 2.87
CA LEU A 310 -5.91 -15.77 1.44
C LEU A 310 -7.34 -15.27 1.19
N THR A 311 -7.50 -14.30 0.32
CA THR A 311 -8.81 -13.73 -0.03
C THR A 311 -8.75 -13.05 -1.40
N THR A 312 -9.87 -12.83 -2.00
CA THR A 312 -10.11 -11.79 -3.00
C THR A 312 -10.67 -10.54 -2.29
N THR A 313 -11.51 -9.77 -2.93
CA THR A 313 -12.20 -8.63 -2.32
C THR A 313 -13.68 -8.58 -2.73
N ILE A 314 -14.37 -7.52 -2.33
CA ILE A 314 -15.76 -7.28 -2.75
C ILE A 314 -15.88 -6.71 -4.17
N LEU A 315 -14.75 -6.33 -4.81
CA LEU A 315 -14.71 -5.93 -6.21
C LEU A 315 -15.18 -7.07 -7.10
N GLN A 316 -15.97 -6.75 -8.10
CA GLN A 316 -16.59 -7.74 -9.00
C GLN A 316 -15.52 -8.63 -9.68
N HIS A 317 -15.68 -9.94 -9.55
CA HIS A 317 -14.87 -10.95 -10.22
C HIS A 317 -15.64 -12.29 -10.33
N ASP A 318 -15.16 -13.18 -11.16
CA ASP A 318 -15.77 -14.52 -11.31
C ASP A 318 -15.49 -15.40 -10.09
N PRO A 319 -16.48 -16.16 -9.56
CA PRO A 319 -16.30 -17.04 -8.41
C PRO A 319 -15.24 -18.16 -8.60
N ALA A 320 -14.85 -18.45 -9.83
CA ALA A 320 -13.80 -19.42 -10.11
C ALA A 320 -12.45 -19.05 -9.47
N TRP A 321 -12.19 -17.75 -9.28
CA TRP A 321 -10.99 -17.27 -8.57
C TRP A 321 -11.01 -17.67 -7.10
N ASP A 322 -12.16 -17.56 -6.43
CA ASP A 322 -12.32 -18.00 -5.03
C ASP A 322 -12.22 -19.53 -4.90
N CYS A 323 -12.80 -20.27 -5.85
CA CYS A 323 -12.64 -21.73 -5.91
C CYS A 323 -11.16 -22.13 -6.05
N ALA A 324 -10.41 -21.39 -6.86
CA ALA A 324 -8.97 -21.63 -7.03
C ALA A 324 -8.18 -21.38 -5.75
N ILE A 325 -8.55 -20.35 -4.97
CA ILE A 325 -7.95 -20.05 -3.66
C ILE A 325 -8.29 -21.15 -2.65
N ASP A 326 -9.52 -21.67 -2.65
CA ASP A 326 -9.89 -22.83 -1.83
C ASP A 326 -9.01 -24.05 -2.12
N GLU A 327 -8.81 -24.39 -3.41
CA GLU A 327 -7.92 -25.49 -3.82
C GLU A 327 -6.46 -25.26 -3.37
N VAL A 328 -5.97 -24.01 -3.40
CA VAL A 328 -4.65 -23.66 -2.88
C VAL A 328 -4.57 -23.94 -1.37
N CYS A 329 -5.56 -23.48 -0.58
CA CYS A 329 -5.60 -23.74 0.85
C CYS A 329 -5.64 -25.23 1.17
N ASP A 330 -6.47 -26.02 0.45
CA ASP A 330 -6.59 -27.47 0.63
C ASP A 330 -5.26 -28.17 0.30
N THR A 331 -4.60 -27.75 -0.77
CA THR A 331 -3.32 -28.32 -1.20
C THR A 331 -2.19 -28.02 -0.21
N MET A 332 -2.20 -26.81 0.38
CA MET A 332 -1.23 -26.44 1.42
C MET A 332 -1.32 -27.33 2.66
N ALA A 333 -2.52 -27.80 3.00
CA ALA A 333 -2.79 -28.63 4.18
C ALA A 333 -2.20 -28.07 5.48
N ASP A 334 -2.02 -26.74 5.54
CA ASP A 334 -1.48 -26.00 6.68
C ASP A 334 -2.63 -25.37 7.48
N PRO A 335 -2.83 -25.75 8.78
CA PRO A 335 -3.92 -25.20 9.58
C PRO A 335 -3.81 -23.70 9.82
N ARG A 336 -2.69 -23.07 9.51
CA ARG A 336 -2.48 -21.63 9.58
C ARG A 336 -2.51 -20.94 8.20
N VAL A 337 -2.99 -21.61 7.17
CA VAL A 337 -3.37 -21.04 5.87
C VAL A 337 -4.88 -21.16 5.74
N ARG A 338 -5.57 -20.05 5.53
CA ARG A 338 -7.04 -20.00 5.53
C ARG A 338 -7.55 -19.16 4.38
N HIS A 339 -8.58 -19.60 3.69
CA HIS A 339 -9.37 -18.76 2.81
C HIS A 339 -10.42 -17.99 3.62
N PHE A 340 -10.54 -16.70 3.37
CA PHE A 340 -11.56 -15.81 3.94
C PHE A 340 -12.35 -15.16 2.80
N MET A 341 -13.66 -15.27 2.84
CA MET A 341 -14.57 -14.63 1.90
C MET A 341 -15.41 -13.56 2.60
N TYR A 342 -15.50 -12.40 1.99
CA TYR A 342 -16.41 -11.35 2.44
C TYR A 342 -17.87 -11.73 2.15
N LEU A 343 -18.82 -11.16 2.89
CA LEU A 343 -20.25 -11.44 2.68
C LEU A 343 -20.72 -11.11 1.24
N ARG A 344 -20.18 -10.03 0.68
CA ARG A 344 -20.45 -9.62 -0.72
C ARG A 344 -19.25 -9.84 -1.64
N ASN A 345 -18.47 -10.89 -1.36
CA ASN A 345 -17.25 -11.19 -2.11
C ASN A 345 -17.52 -11.24 -3.62
N GLY A 346 -16.73 -10.55 -4.43
CA GLY A 346 -16.85 -10.53 -5.89
C GLY A 346 -18.12 -9.93 -6.46
N THR A 347 -19.03 -9.38 -5.64
CA THR A 347 -20.39 -9.00 -6.11
C THR A 347 -20.84 -7.60 -5.68
N ALA A 348 -20.04 -6.87 -4.90
CA ALA A 348 -20.49 -5.65 -4.27
C ALA A 348 -20.43 -4.42 -5.20
N THR A 349 -19.35 -4.31 -5.97
CA THR A 349 -19.10 -3.13 -6.81
C THR A 349 -18.32 -3.50 -8.07
N PRO A 350 -18.71 -2.95 -9.24
CA PRO A 350 -17.96 -3.14 -10.48
C PRO A 350 -16.73 -2.22 -10.59
N GLY A 351 -16.63 -1.18 -9.76
CA GLY A 351 -15.50 -0.27 -9.66
C GLY A 351 -14.79 -0.39 -8.31
N HIS A 352 -13.73 0.39 -8.10
CA HIS A 352 -12.97 0.36 -6.85
C HIS A 352 -13.89 0.62 -5.64
N PRO A 353 -13.74 -0.12 -4.53
CA PRO A 353 -14.52 0.09 -3.31
C PRO A 353 -14.26 1.48 -2.71
N ARG A 354 -15.33 2.22 -2.39
CA ARG A 354 -15.24 3.54 -1.76
C ARG A 354 -15.15 3.42 -0.24
N ILE A 355 -14.96 4.54 0.47
CA ILE A 355 -14.72 4.56 1.92
C ILE A 355 -15.73 3.71 2.71
N SER A 356 -17.02 3.76 2.36
CA SER A 356 -18.05 2.96 3.03
C SER A 356 -17.86 1.46 2.81
N GLU A 357 -17.50 1.08 1.59
CA GLU A 357 -17.26 -0.30 1.17
C GLU A 357 -15.92 -0.82 1.74
N GLN A 358 -14.89 0.01 1.77
CA GLN A 358 -13.62 -0.28 2.44
C GLN A 358 -13.84 -0.54 3.96
N ARG A 359 -14.71 0.26 4.61
CA ARG A 359 -15.07 0.06 6.02
C ARG A 359 -15.86 -1.22 6.25
N GLU A 360 -16.77 -1.58 5.36
CA GLU A 360 -17.49 -2.86 5.38
C GLU A 360 -16.50 -4.03 5.40
N MET A 361 -15.58 -4.08 4.43
CA MET A 361 -14.51 -5.07 4.38
C MET A 361 -13.69 -5.10 5.68
N ALA A 362 -13.30 -3.94 6.17
CA ALA A 362 -12.51 -3.84 7.40
C ALA A 362 -13.25 -4.40 8.62
N MET A 363 -14.55 -4.18 8.74
CA MET A 363 -15.35 -4.72 9.85
C MET A 363 -15.43 -6.24 9.81
N GLU A 364 -15.63 -6.82 8.63
CA GLU A 364 -15.70 -8.27 8.45
C GLU A 364 -14.36 -8.93 8.75
N LEU A 365 -13.26 -8.43 8.15
CA LEU A 365 -11.91 -8.95 8.38
C LEU A 365 -11.48 -8.78 9.85
N THR A 366 -11.79 -7.64 10.48
CA THR A 366 -11.55 -7.42 11.91
C THR A 366 -12.29 -8.46 12.77
N SER A 367 -13.54 -8.73 12.45
CA SER A 367 -14.35 -9.73 13.18
C SER A 367 -13.80 -11.13 13.00
N TYR A 368 -13.41 -11.47 11.78
CA TYR A 368 -12.77 -12.75 11.48
C TYR A 368 -11.46 -12.94 12.25
N LEU A 369 -10.56 -11.96 12.23
CA LEU A 369 -9.28 -12.06 12.96
C LEU A 369 -9.48 -12.09 14.49
N ARG A 370 -10.47 -11.37 15.03
CA ARG A 370 -10.82 -11.45 16.45
C ARG A 370 -11.31 -12.84 16.89
N SER A 371 -11.92 -13.60 15.98
CA SER A 371 -12.42 -14.95 16.27
C SER A 371 -11.33 -15.96 16.65
N PHE A 372 -10.08 -15.71 16.28
CA PHE A 372 -8.93 -16.54 16.68
C PHE A 372 -8.47 -16.29 18.11
N GLY A 373 -9.00 -15.27 18.78
CA GLY A 373 -8.66 -14.94 20.16
C GLY A 373 -7.26 -14.35 20.34
N PRO A 374 -6.83 -14.18 21.61
CA PRO A 374 -5.55 -13.54 21.92
C PRO A 374 -4.32 -14.37 21.53
N GLU A 375 -4.48 -15.69 21.34
CA GLU A 375 -3.38 -16.59 20.94
C GLU A 375 -2.84 -16.26 19.54
N LEU A 376 -3.63 -15.59 18.70
CA LEU A 376 -3.21 -15.12 17.39
C LEU A 376 -1.98 -14.19 17.46
N TRP A 377 -1.84 -13.45 18.56
CA TRP A 377 -0.88 -12.37 18.73
C TRP A 377 0.32 -12.76 19.63
N ARG A 378 0.67 -14.05 19.71
CA ARG A 378 1.78 -14.59 20.51
C ARG A 378 2.89 -15.19 19.67
#